data_4819ed12fa6671af48943143cb55635f
#
_entry.id   4819ed12fa6671af48943143cb55635f
#
_cell.length_a   1.000
_cell.length_b   1.000
_cell.length_c   1.000
_cell.angle_alpha   90.00
_cell.angle_beta   90.00
_cell.angle_gamma   90.00
#
_symmetry.space_group_name_H-M   'P 1'
#
loop_
_entity.id
_entity.type
_entity.pdbx_description
1 polymer ?
#
loop_
_entity_poly.entity_id
_entity_poly.type
_entity_poly.pdbx_seq_one_letter_code
_entity_poly.pdbx_strand_id
1 'polypeptide(L)'
;MRVHYSISSSYLYPMKISVVGTGYVGLVTGTCVAETGNHVICVDIDAAKVSRMQAGEIPIYEPGLETLFHRNIKQGNLEFTTDLKAAVEQTDIVFLALPTPPNEDGSADLKYVLKVAEDLGGIINSYKIIIDKSTVPVGTADLVRERIAATCKHEFDVVSNPEFLREGMAVEDFMKPDRVVIGVSSPRAQQVMERLYKPFVRQGNPILF
;
A
#
# COMPACT_ATOMS: atom_id res chain seq x y z
N MET A 1 -24.87 -26.60 -22.44
CA MET A 1 -24.77 -25.14 -22.41
C MET A 1 -23.43 -24.79 -21.75
N ARG A 2 -22.35 -24.49 -22.52
CA ARG A 2 -21.04 -24.11 -21.98
C ARG A 2 -21.10 -22.63 -21.62
N VAL A 3 -21.10 -22.31 -20.33
CA VAL A 3 -20.94 -20.94 -19.86
C VAL A 3 -19.50 -20.54 -20.14
N HIS A 4 -19.29 -19.69 -21.12
CA HIS A 4 -18.02 -19.03 -21.37
C HIS A 4 -17.86 -17.94 -20.28
N TYR A 5 -17.11 -18.23 -19.25
CA TYR A 5 -16.57 -17.18 -18.38
C TYR A 5 -15.53 -16.41 -19.18
N SER A 6 -15.92 -15.26 -19.68
CA SER A 6 -14.96 -14.27 -20.17
C SER A 6 -14.19 -13.76 -18.94
N ILE A 7 -12.99 -14.28 -18.75
CA ILE A 7 -12.05 -13.71 -17.78
C ILE A 7 -11.77 -12.29 -18.29
N SER A 8 -12.23 -11.28 -17.56
CA SER A 8 -11.96 -9.88 -17.90
C SER A 8 -10.44 -9.72 -18.02
N SER A 9 -9.98 -9.17 -19.15
CA SER A 9 -8.57 -8.92 -19.47
C SER A 9 -7.81 -8.20 -18.35
N SER A 10 -8.50 -7.49 -17.48
CA SER A 10 -7.93 -6.78 -16.33
C SER A 10 -7.24 -7.69 -15.28
N TYR A 11 -7.54 -8.98 -15.25
CA TYR A 11 -6.91 -9.93 -14.32
C TYR A 11 -5.50 -10.39 -14.76
N LEU A 12 -5.06 -10.05 -15.96
CA LEU A 12 -3.81 -10.54 -16.54
C LEU A 12 -2.63 -9.56 -16.41
N TYR A 13 -2.87 -8.31 -15.99
CA TYR A 13 -1.82 -7.30 -15.93
C TYR A 13 -1.37 -7.02 -14.49
N PRO A 14 -0.06 -6.78 -14.27
CA PRO A 14 0.46 -6.29 -13.01
C PRO A 14 -0.28 -5.02 -12.57
N MET A 15 -0.55 -4.88 -11.27
CA MET A 15 -1.04 -3.63 -10.70
C MET A 15 0.14 -2.67 -10.55
N LYS A 16 -0.14 -1.36 -10.69
CA LYS A 16 0.81 -0.29 -10.44
C LYS A 16 0.49 0.34 -9.09
N ILE A 17 1.42 0.26 -8.17
CA ILE A 17 1.19 0.55 -6.75
C ILE A 17 2.28 1.47 -6.24
N SER A 18 1.92 2.54 -5.53
CA SER A 18 2.86 3.30 -4.72
C SER A 18 2.65 3.00 -3.23
N VAL A 19 3.74 2.97 -2.48
CA VAL A 19 3.74 2.81 -1.02
C VAL A 19 4.43 4.03 -0.42
N VAL A 20 3.67 4.87 0.27
CA VAL A 20 4.16 6.11 0.88
C VAL A 20 4.56 5.85 2.33
N GLY A 21 5.83 6.04 2.61
CA GLY A 21 6.50 5.66 3.85
C GLY A 21 7.21 4.31 3.71
N THR A 22 8.53 4.30 3.96
CA THR A 22 9.36 3.10 3.95
C THR A 22 9.86 2.73 5.34
N GLY A 23 9.01 2.97 6.34
CA GLY A 23 9.16 2.37 7.67
C GLY A 23 8.99 0.84 7.59
N TYR A 24 8.94 0.20 8.76
CA TYR A 24 8.81 -1.25 8.85
C TYR A 24 7.63 -1.79 8.03
N VAL A 25 6.42 -1.28 8.30
CA VAL A 25 5.18 -1.70 7.62
C VAL A 25 5.23 -1.42 6.12
N GLY A 26 5.68 -0.22 5.72
CA GLY A 26 5.70 0.15 4.31
C GLY A 26 6.70 -0.64 3.49
N LEU A 27 7.91 -0.88 4.01
CA LEU A 27 8.92 -1.65 3.28
C LEU A 27 8.55 -3.12 3.14
N VAL A 28 8.01 -3.74 4.20
CA VAL A 28 7.47 -5.12 4.14
C VAL A 28 6.31 -5.19 3.15
N THR A 29 5.34 -4.25 3.25
CA THR A 29 4.18 -4.20 2.34
C THR A 29 4.63 -4.08 0.87
N GLY A 30 5.48 -3.09 0.56
CA GLY A 30 5.94 -2.86 -0.80
C GLY A 30 6.68 -4.05 -1.38
N THR A 31 7.59 -4.65 -0.60
CA THR A 31 8.35 -5.82 -1.02
C THR A 31 7.47 -7.05 -1.24
N CYS A 32 6.56 -7.35 -0.31
CA CYS A 32 5.66 -8.51 -0.42
C CYS A 32 4.63 -8.36 -1.55
N VAL A 33 4.13 -7.14 -1.79
CA VAL A 33 3.21 -6.88 -2.90
C VAL A 33 3.93 -6.96 -4.26
N ALA A 34 5.19 -6.50 -4.34
CA ALA A 34 6.02 -6.67 -5.54
C ALA A 34 6.27 -8.14 -5.86
N GLU A 35 6.41 -9.00 -4.84
CA GLU A 35 6.67 -10.44 -4.98
C GLU A 35 5.55 -11.19 -5.72
N THR A 36 4.35 -10.65 -5.75
CA THR A 36 3.23 -11.21 -6.54
C THR A 36 3.19 -10.71 -7.98
N GLY A 37 4.27 -10.05 -8.45
CA GLY A 37 4.43 -9.60 -9.83
C GLY A 37 3.83 -8.21 -10.10
N ASN A 38 3.47 -7.45 -9.08
CA ASN A 38 3.03 -6.06 -9.23
C ASN A 38 4.23 -5.13 -9.37
N HIS A 39 4.03 -4.00 -10.04
CA HIS A 39 5.03 -2.93 -10.09
C HIS A 39 4.80 -1.96 -8.91
N VAL A 40 5.79 -1.86 -8.03
CA VAL A 40 5.69 -1.11 -6.78
C VAL A 40 6.75 -0.02 -6.72
N ILE A 41 6.32 1.22 -6.46
CA ILE A 41 7.17 2.38 -6.23
C ILE A 41 7.03 2.79 -4.75
N CYS A 42 8.07 2.56 -3.97
CA CYS A 42 8.13 3.00 -2.57
C CYS A 42 8.63 4.45 -2.49
N VAL A 43 7.92 5.28 -1.74
CA VAL A 43 8.22 6.71 -1.58
C VAL A 43 8.60 7.01 -0.14
N ASP A 44 9.71 7.70 0.06
CA ASP A 44 10.11 8.22 1.37
C ASP A 44 10.70 9.63 1.20
N ILE A 45 10.52 10.49 2.21
CA ILE A 45 11.06 11.84 2.21
C ILE A 45 12.58 11.88 2.50
N ASP A 46 13.11 10.82 3.10
CA ASP A 46 14.54 10.71 3.44
C ASP A 46 15.34 10.27 2.20
N ALA A 47 15.99 11.23 1.56
CA ALA A 47 16.80 11.00 0.36
C ALA A 47 18.00 10.06 0.61
N ALA A 48 18.60 10.11 1.80
CA ALA A 48 19.71 9.22 2.14
C ALA A 48 19.23 7.77 2.26
N LYS A 49 18.09 7.56 2.90
CA LYS A 49 17.43 6.25 3.01
C LYS A 49 17.02 5.70 1.64
N VAL A 50 16.42 6.54 0.79
CA VAL A 50 16.04 6.17 -0.59
C VAL A 50 17.28 5.76 -1.39
N SER A 51 18.37 6.54 -1.34
CA SER A 51 19.62 6.22 -2.05
C SER A 51 20.22 4.88 -1.59
N ARG A 52 20.18 4.57 -0.30
CA ARG A 52 20.62 3.27 0.24
C ARG A 52 19.77 2.13 -0.29
N MET A 53 18.44 2.26 -0.29
CA MET A 53 17.53 1.25 -0.83
C MET A 53 17.72 1.04 -2.34
N GLN A 54 17.94 2.12 -3.11
CA GLN A 54 18.28 2.04 -4.54
C GLN A 54 19.60 1.31 -4.79
N ALA A 55 20.56 1.42 -3.87
CA ALA A 55 21.83 0.67 -3.90
C ALA A 55 21.68 -0.79 -3.42
N GLY A 56 20.46 -1.21 -3.04
CA GLY A 56 20.18 -2.56 -2.55
C GLY A 56 20.38 -2.74 -1.05
N GLU A 57 20.58 -1.66 -0.28
CA GLU A 57 20.74 -1.74 1.17
C GLU A 57 19.37 -1.66 1.87
N ILE A 58 19.09 -2.63 2.73
CA ILE A 58 17.83 -2.69 3.47
C ILE A 58 17.99 -1.96 4.81
N PRO A 59 17.16 -0.95 5.11
CA PRO A 59 17.30 -0.17 6.33
C PRO A 59 16.72 -0.84 7.59
N ILE A 60 16.10 -2.00 7.46
CA ILE A 60 15.48 -2.76 8.55
C ILE A 60 15.93 -4.22 8.49
N TYR A 61 15.91 -4.91 9.63
CA TYR A 61 16.08 -6.35 9.68
C TYR A 61 14.73 -7.03 9.85
N GLU A 62 14.40 -7.93 8.90
CA GLU A 62 13.23 -8.80 8.96
C GLU A 62 13.54 -10.12 8.26
N PRO A 63 13.34 -11.28 8.92
CA PRO A 63 13.58 -12.58 8.32
C PRO A 63 12.87 -12.76 6.98
N GLY A 64 13.63 -13.17 5.94
CA GLY A 64 13.12 -13.41 4.59
C GLY A 64 12.93 -12.16 3.72
N LEU A 65 12.95 -10.95 4.28
CA LEU A 65 12.75 -9.72 3.52
C LEU A 65 13.86 -9.48 2.50
N GLU A 66 15.12 -9.68 2.89
CA GLU A 66 16.30 -9.43 2.05
C GLU A 66 16.24 -10.17 0.72
N THR A 67 15.87 -11.44 0.75
CA THR A 67 15.76 -12.27 -0.46
C THR A 67 14.68 -11.74 -1.41
N LEU A 68 13.50 -11.34 -0.89
CA LEU A 68 12.41 -10.80 -1.68
C LEU A 68 12.75 -9.41 -2.23
N PHE A 69 13.35 -8.57 -1.40
CA PHE A 69 13.77 -7.21 -1.73
C PHE A 69 14.73 -7.20 -2.94
N HIS A 70 15.85 -7.92 -2.85
CA HIS A 70 16.83 -7.98 -3.93
C HIS A 70 16.26 -8.61 -5.20
N ARG A 71 15.45 -9.66 -5.07
CA ARG A 71 14.80 -10.30 -6.21
C ARG A 71 13.91 -9.33 -6.97
N ASN A 72 13.07 -8.57 -6.27
CA ASN A 72 12.12 -7.67 -6.88
C ASN A 72 12.78 -6.42 -7.46
N ILE A 73 13.84 -5.90 -6.87
CA ILE A 73 14.67 -4.85 -7.49
C ILE A 73 15.26 -5.35 -8.80
N LYS A 74 15.88 -6.54 -8.79
CA LYS A 74 16.50 -7.14 -9.99
C LYS A 74 15.48 -7.38 -11.12
N GLN A 75 14.24 -7.68 -10.77
CA GLN A 75 13.13 -7.88 -11.74
C GLN A 75 12.49 -6.58 -12.21
N GLY A 76 12.82 -5.43 -11.63
CA GLY A 76 12.18 -4.16 -11.91
C GLY A 76 10.75 -4.04 -11.34
N ASN A 77 10.40 -4.88 -10.38
CA ASN A 77 9.10 -4.86 -9.72
C ASN A 77 9.06 -3.95 -8.49
N LEU A 78 10.22 -3.55 -7.96
CA LEU A 78 10.34 -2.73 -6.76
C LEU A 78 11.33 -1.59 -7.00
N GLU A 79 10.83 -0.36 -6.85
CA GLU A 79 11.59 0.88 -7.04
C GLU A 79 11.44 1.80 -5.84
N PHE A 80 12.37 2.77 -5.69
CA PHE A 80 12.39 3.72 -4.59
C PHE A 80 12.59 5.13 -5.11
N THR A 81 11.86 6.10 -4.55
CA THR A 81 11.97 7.52 -4.95
C THR A 81 11.62 8.45 -3.79
N THR A 82 12.07 9.69 -3.88
CA THR A 82 11.59 10.79 -3.02
C THR A 82 10.46 11.59 -3.68
N ASP A 83 10.17 11.34 -4.96
CA ASP A 83 9.18 12.09 -5.73
C ASP A 83 7.79 11.44 -5.60
N LEU A 84 7.03 11.91 -4.60
CA LEU A 84 5.66 11.48 -4.35
C LEU A 84 4.77 11.71 -5.59
N LYS A 85 4.92 12.87 -6.26
CA LYS A 85 4.08 13.23 -7.40
C LYS A 85 4.29 12.25 -8.55
N ALA A 86 5.55 12.06 -8.96
CA ALA A 86 5.88 11.14 -10.05
C ALA A 86 5.44 9.69 -9.75
N ALA A 87 5.55 9.23 -8.51
CA ALA A 87 5.10 7.90 -8.10
C ALA A 87 3.58 7.76 -8.20
N VAL A 88 2.82 8.72 -7.67
CA VAL A 88 1.35 8.69 -7.67
C VAL A 88 0.79 8.84 -9.09
N GLU A 89 1.37 9.68 -9.95
CA GLU A 89 0.93 9.85 -11.32
C GLU A 89 1.04 8.55 -12.16
N GLN A 90 1.99 7.68 -11.84
CA GLN A 90 2.26 6.44 -12.56
C GLN A 90 1.52 5.21 -12.01
N THR A 91 0.86 5.33 -10.86
CA THR A 91 0.25 4.19 -10.14
C THR A 91 -1.25 4.38 -9.95
N ASP A 92 -1.98 3.28 -9.76
CA ASP A 92 -3.44 3.28 -9.60
C ASP A 92 -3.85 3.10 -8.14
N ILE A 93 -2.94 2.55 -7.32
CA ILE A 93 -3.14 2.24 -5.91
C ILE A 93 -2.04 2.93 -5.11
N VAL A 94 -2.43 3.57 -4.02
CA VAL A 94 -1.52 4.29 -3.11
C VAL A 94 -1.70 3.77 -1.69
N PHE A 95 -0.72 3.08 -1.15
CA PHE A 95 -0.68 2.74 0.27
C PHE A 95 -0.11 3.89 1.09
N LEU A 96 -0.78 4.22 2.18
CA LEU A 96 -0.27 5.10 3.23
C LEU A 96 0.25 4.23 4.38
N ALA A 97 1.57 4.14 4.52
CA ALA A 97 2.26 3.39 5.57
C ALA A 97 3.14 4.36 6.38
N LEU A 98 2.50 5.38 6.91
CA LEU A 98 3.12 6.52 7.56
C LEU A 98 3.18 6.35 9.08
N PRO A 99 4.17 6.95 9.77
CA PRO A 99 4.24 6.89 11.21
C PRO A 99 3.06 7.63 11.86
N THR A 100 2.51 7.02 12.91
CA THR A 100 1.44 7.58 13.75
C THR A 100 1.87 7.51 15.23
N PRO A 101 2.89 8.30 15.63
CA PRO A 101 3.39 8.23 16.98
C PRO A 101 2.30 8.64 17.99
N PRO A 102 2.37 8.12 19.24
CA PRO A 102 1.41 8.53 20.26
C PRO A 102 1.62 9.99 20.67
N ASN A 103 0.53 10.73 20.86
CA ASN A 103 0.50 12.01 21.53
C ASN A 103 0.65 11.82 23.05
N GLU A 104 0.81 12.91 23.80
CA GLU A 104 0.92 12.88 25.27
C GLU A 104 -0.30 12.26 25.96
N ASP A 105 -1.49 12.38 25.34
CA ASP A 105 -2.76 11.80 25.81
C ASP A 105 -2.96 10.33 25.38
N GLY A 106 -2.00 9.74 24.65
CA GLY A 106 -2.06 8.39 24.12
C GLY A 106 -2.83 8.25 22.79
N SER A 107 -3.41 9.32 22.25
CA SER A 107 -4.00 9.31 20.90
C SER A 107 -2.93 9.21 19.81
N ALA A 108 -3.28 8.71 18.62
CA ALA A 108 -2.36 8.68 17.48
C ALA A 108 -2.20 10.08 16.86
N ASP A 109 -0.97 10.51 16.64
CA ASP A 109 -0.68 11.73 15.87
C ASP A 109 -0.83 11.44 14.37
N LEU A 110 -1.88 11.98 13.76
CA LEU A 110 -2.23 11.79 12.36
C LEU A 110 -1.59 12.82 11.42
N LYS A 111 -0.72 13.71 11.92
CA LYS A 111 -0.18 14.83 11.12
C LYS A 111 0.46 14.39 9.81
N TYR A 112 1.20 13.28 9.82
CA TYR A 112 1.89 12.77 8.62
C TYR A 112 0.89 12.20 7.61
N VAL A 113 -0.10 11.44 8.08
CA VAL A 113 -1.16 10.86 7.24
C VAL A 113 -1.98 11.97 6.59
N LEU A 114 -2.42 12.96 7.38
CA LEU A 114 -3.24 14.07 6.88
C LEU A 114 -2.45 15.02 5.97
N LYS A 115 -1.15 15.22 6.23
CA LYS A 115 -0.30 16.01 5.32
C LYS A 115 -0.15 15.35 3.96
N VAL A 116 0.13 14.05 3.92
CA VAL A 116 0.21 13.31 2.66
C VAL A 116 -1.16 13.28 1.96
N ALA A 117 -2.27 13.14 2.69
CA ALA A 117 -3.61 13.22 2.12
C ALA A 117 -3.88 14.57 1.44
N GLU A 118 -3.46 15.69 2.05
CA GLU A 118 -3.54 17.02 1.45
C GLU A 118 -2.72 17.13 0.17
N ASP A 119 -1.48 16.64 0.19
CA ASP A 119 -0.60 16.64 -0.99
C ASP A 119 -1.18 15.79 -2.13
N LEU A 120 -1.77 14.61 -1.81
CA LEU A 120 -2.44 13.75 -2.77
C LEU A 120 -3.58 14.47 -3.50
N GLY A 121 -4.35 15.31 -2.81
CA GLY A 121 -5.44 16.07 -3.43
C GLY A 121 -5.00 16.92 -4.62
N GLY A 122 -3.76 17.45 -4.58
CA GLY A 122 -3.18 18.27 -5.66
C GLY A 122 -2.52 17.48 -6.78
N ILE A 123 -2.20 16.19 -6.57
CA ILE A 123 -1.39 15.39 -7.51
C ILE A 123 -2.11 14.19 -8.13
N ILE A 124 -3.26 13.80 -7.60
CA ILE A 124 -4.12 12.75 -8.21
C ILE A 124 -4.55 13.22 -9.60
N ASN A 125 -4.23 12.42 -10.63
CA ASN A 125 -4.41 12.73 -12.04
C ASN A 125 -5.42 11.82 -12.77
N SER A 126 -5.89 10.78 -12.10
CA SER A 126 -6.87 9.80 -12.58
C SER A 126 -7.53 9.12 -11.38
N TYR A 127 -8.49 8.23 -11.61
CA TYR A 127 -9.04 7.43 -10.53
C TYR A 127 -7.95 6.67 -9.77
N LYS A 128 -7.95 6.79 -8.44
CA LYS A 128 -6.99 6.13 -7.53
C LYS A 128 -7.71 5.47 -6.37
N ILE A 129 -7.10 4.42 -5.85
CA ILE A 129 -7.48 3.82 -4.56
C ILE A 129 -6.39 4.15 -3.56
N ILE A 130 -6.76 4.87 -2.51
CA ILE A 130 -5.89 5.25 -1.41
C ILE A 130 -6.15 4.30 -0.25
N ILE A 131 -5.14 3.54 0.15
CA ILE A 131 -5.25 2.52 1.18
C ILE A 131 -4.52 2.99 2.43
N ASP A 132 -5.28 3.26 3.50
CA ASP A 132 -4.71 3.54 4.80
C ASP A 132 -4.30 2.22 5.47
N LYS A 133 -2.99 2.03 5.57
CA LYS A 133 -2.37 0.88 6.20
C LYS A 133 -1.67 1.23 7.51
N SER A 134 -1.63 2.50 7.85
CA SER A 134 -1.11 2.97 9.13
C SER A 134 -2.01 2.52 10.28
N THR A 135 -1.43 2.39 11.48
CA THR A 135 -2.20 2.09 12.70
C THR A 135 -2.90 3.35 13.17
N VAL A 136 -4.19 3.46 12.86
CA VAL A 136 -4.97 4.68 13.05
C VAL A 136 -6.31 4.41 13.75
N PRO A 137 -6.89 5.41 14.43
CA PRO A 137 -8.24 5.32 15.00
C PRO A 137 -9.32 5.12 13.93
N VAL A 138 -10.45 4.55 14.37
CA VAL A 138 -11.67 4.48 13.56
C VAL A 138 -12.08 5.90 13.13
N GLY A 139 -12.50 6.05 11.86
CA GLY A 139 -12.86 7.36 11.27
C GLY A 139 -11.72 8.07 10.55
N THR A 140 -10.47 7.60 10.67
CA THR A 140 -9.34 8.23 9.96
C THR A 140 -9.50 8.20 8.45
N ALA A 141 -10.09 7.14 7.87
CA ALA A 141 -10.36 7.07 6.44
C ALA A 141 -11.27 8.20 5.94
N ASP A 142 -12.24 8.63 6.75
CA ASP A 142 -13.10 9.78 6.42
C ASP A 142 -12.32 11.08 6.44
N LEU A 143 -11.45 11.28 7.43
CA LEU A 143 -10.56 12.45 7.49
C LEU A 143 -9.60 12.50 6.30
N VAL A 144 -9.02 11.37 5.90
CA VAL A 144 -8.17 11.26 4.70
C VAL A 144 -8.97 11.62 3.45
N ARG A 145 -10.20 11.10 3.33
CA ARG A 145 -11.10 11.42 2.21
C ARG A 145 -11.40 12.91 2.13
N GLU A 146 -11.76 13.53 3.25
CA GLU A 146 -12.04 14.97 3.31
C GLU A 146 -10.84 15.81 2.89
N ARG A 147 -9.64 15.46 3.37
CA ARG A 147 -8.40 16.17 3.02
C ARG A 147 -8.08 16.09 1.54
N ILE A 148 -8.18 14.91 0.94
CA ILE A 148 -7.96 14.71 -0.50
C ILE A 148 -9.03 15.47 -1.29
N ALA A 149 -10.31 15.35 -0.93
CA ALA A 149 -11.43 15.95 -1.65
C ALA A 149 -11.37 17.48 -1.67
N ALA A 150 -10.70 18.11 -0.70
CA ALA A 150 -10.59 19.58 -0.65
C ALA A 150 -9.96 20.20 -1.90
N THR A 151 -9.08 19.47 -2.60
CA THR A 151 -8.36 19.98 -3.78
C THR A 151 -8.38 19.02 -4.98
N CYS A 152 -8.72 17.74 -4.77
CA CYS A 152 -8.78 16.74 -5.82
C CYS A 152 -9.92 16.97 -6.80
N LYS A 153 -9.63 16.87 -8.10
CA LYS A 153 -10.60 17.02 -9.19
C LYS A 153 -11.00 15.68 -9.85
N HIS A 154 -10.41 14.60 -9.38
CA HIS A 154 -10.61 13.25 -9.93
C HIS A 154 -11.33 12.36 -8.93
N GLU A 155 -11.98 11.31 -9.41
CA GLU A 155 -12.56 10.29 -8.57
C GLU A 155 -11.47 9.51 -7.83
N PHE A 156 -11.74 9.14 -6.59
CA PHE A 156 -10.90 8.28 -5.78
C PHE A 156 -11.71 7.56 -4.72
N ASP A 157 -11.20 6.43 -4.25
CA ASP A 157 -11.71 5.72 -3.08
C ASP A 157 -10.67 5.71 -1.96
N VAL A 158 -11.13 5.78 -0.73
CA VAL A 158 -10.30 5.56 0.46
C VAL A 158 -10.71 4.25 1.10
N VAL A 159 -9.72 3.42 1.39
CA VAL A 159 -9.86 2.07 1.93
C VAL A 159 -9.09 1.99 3.25
N SER A 160 -9.72 1.45 4.29
CA SER A 160 -9.02 1.06 5.53
C SER A 160 -8.53 -0.36 5.39
N ASN A 161 -7.24 -0.57 5.60
CA ASN A 161 -6.65 -1.91 5.57
C ASN A 161 -5.61 -2.04 6.69
N PRO A 162 -6.05 -2.21 7.94
CA PRO A 162 -5.15 -2.35 9.08
C PRO A 162 -4.16 -3.50 8.86
N GLU A 163 -2.96 -3.33 9.36
CA GLU A 163 -1.92 -4.34 9.35
C GLU A 163 -1.96 -5.17 10.64
N PHE A 164 -1.48 -6.41 10.57
CA PHE A 164 -1.34 -7.34 11.69
C PHE A 164 0.06 -7.97 11.68
N LEU A 165 1.08 -7.20 11.31
CA LEU A 165 2.45 -7.66 11.13
C LEU A 165 3.19 -7.70 12.47
N ARG A 166 3.79 -8.84 12.80
CA ARG A 166 4.65 -9.00 13.97
C ARG A 166 6.11 -8.84 13.57
N GLU A 167 6.86 -8.01 14.27
CA GLU A 167 8.30 -7.90 14.07
C GLU A 167 8.99 -9.27 14.20
N GLY A 168 9.83 -9.62 13.24
CA GLY A 168 10.48 -10.92 13.14
C GLY A 168 9.67 -12.01 12.42
N MET A 169 8.38 -11.75 12.10
CA MET A 169 7.48 -12.65 11.38
C MET A 169 6.68 -11.94 10.28
N ALA A 170 6.97 -10.66 10.01
CA ALA A 170 6.11 -9.81 9.19
C ALA A 170 6.03 -10.26 7.73
N VAL A 171 7.12 -10.78 7.16
CA VAL A 171 7.08 -11.34 5.81
C VAL A 171 6.15 -12.55 5.75
N GLU A 172 6.20 -13.44 6.73
CA GLU A 172 5.32 -14.61 6.79
C GLU A 172 3.87 -14.19 7.03
N ASP A 173 3.63 -13.27 7.98
CA ASP A 173 2.30 -12.73 8.28
C ASP A 173 1.68 -12.03 7.06
N PHE A 174 2.48 -11.35 6.25
CA PHE A 174 1.99 -10.72 5.02
C PHE A 174 1.72 -11.72 3.90
N MET A 175 2.65 -12.67 3.69
CA MET A 175 2.57 -13.65 2.60
C MET A 175 1.52 -14.73 2.84
N LYS A 176 1.19 -15.01 4.11
CA LYS A 176 0.21 -16.02 4.53
C LYS A 176 -0.62 -15.49 5.71
N PRO A 177 -1.42 -14.42 5.50
CA PRO A 177 -2.18 -13.83 6.59
C PRO A 177 -3.28 -14.75 7.08
N ASP A 178 -3.51 -14.80 8.40
CA ASP A 178 -4.66 -15.52 8.98
C ASP A 178 -5.98 -14.93 8.48
N ARG A 179 -6.03 -13.63 8.24
CA ARG A 179 -7.15 -12.89 7.67
C ARG A 179 -6.66 -11.55 7.09
N VAL A 180 -7.42 -11.03 6.15
CA VAL A 180 -7.27 -9.65 5.66
C VAL A 180 -8.54 -8.88 6.00
N VAL A 181 -8.42 -7.71 6.63
CA VAL A 181 -9.55 -6.84 6.97
C VAL A 181 -9.51 -5.60 6.08
N ILE A 182 -10.63 -5.29 5.45
CA ILE A 182 -10.72 -4.22 4.46
C ILE A 182 -12.02 -3.42 4.68
N GLY A 183 -11.91 -2.16 5.05
CA GLY A 183 -13.03 -1.23 5.06
C GLY A 183 -13.13 -0.52 3.72
N VAL A 184 -14.22 -0.73 2.97
CA VAL A 184 -14.48 -0.10 1.66
C VAL A 184 -15.87 0.49 1.60
N SER A 185 -16.03 1.54 0.77
CA SER A 185 -17.33 2.19 0.53
C SER A 185 -17.84 1.97 -0.89
N SER A 186 -17.05 1.39 -1.80
CA SER A 186 -17.46 1.18 -3.19
C SER A 186 -17.20 -0.25 -3.67
N PRO A 187 -18.09 -0.82 -4.52
CA PRO A 187 -17.87 -2.12 -5.13
C PRO A 187 -16.62 -2.15 -6.02
N ARG A 188 -16.26 -1.02 -6.62
CA ARG A 188 -15.07 -0.89 -7.46
C ARG A 188 -13.80 -1.08 -6.64
N ALA A 189 -13.69 -0.40 -5.48
CA ALA A 189 -12.56 -0.56 -4.58
C ALA A 189 -12.51 -1.98 -4.02
N GLN A 190 -13.67 -2.58 -3.65
CA GLN A 190 -13.74 -3.95 -3.16
C GLN A 190 -13.14 -4.94 -4.16
N GLN A 191 -13.52 -4.89 -5.44
CA GLN A 191 -13.00 -5.78 -6.48
C GLN A 191 -11.48 -5.65 -6.66
N VAL A 192 -10.94 -4.43 -6.58
CA VAL A 192 -9.50 -4.21 -6.69
C VAL A 192 -8.76 -4.78 -5.48
N MET A 193 -9.30 -4.58 -4.27
CA MET A 193 -8.73 -5.13 -3.04
C MET A 193 -8.77 -6.66 -3.00
N GLU A 194 -9.86 -7.28 -3.44
CA GLU A 194 -9.95 -8.74 -3.61
C GLU A 194 -8.86 -9.25 -4.55
N ARG A 195 -8.69 -8.60 -5.70
CA ARG A 195 -7.66 -8.95 -6.68
C ARG A 195 -6.26 -8.83 -6.08
N LEU A 196 -5.98 -7.74 -5.37
CA LEU A 196 -4.69 -7.46 -4.75
C LEU A 196 -4.31 -8.54 -3.71
N TYR A 197 -5.26 -8.93 -2.85
CA TYR A 197 -4.99 -9.86 -1.76
C TYR A 197 -5.20 -11.34 -2.12
N LYS A 198 -5.84 -11.65 -3.23
CA LYS A 198 -6.09 -13.04 -3.68
C LYS A 198 -4.83 -13.93 -3.70
N PRO A 199 -3.64 -13.47 -4.12
CA PRO A 199 -2.42 -14.28 -4.09
C PRO A 199 -2.01 -14.73 -2.69
N PHE A 200 -2.32 -13.94 -1.66
CA PHE A 200 -1.91 -14.17 -0.26
C PHE A 200 -2.87 -15.10 0.51
N VAL A 201 -4.13 -15.18 0.08
CA VAL A 201 -5.18 -15.97 0.76
C VAL A 201 -5.52 -17.27 0.05
N ARG A 202 -4.61 -17.83 -0.74
CA ARG A 202 -4.84 -19.06 -1.53
C ARG A 202 -5.14 -20.29 -0.70
N GLN A 203 -4.82 -20.29 0.59
CA GLN A 203 -5.07 -21.40 1.51
C GLN A 203 -6.49 -21.36 2.14
N GLY A 204 -7.35 -20.46 1.68
CA GLY A 204 -8.73 -20.33 2.15
C GLY A 204 -8.91 -19.38 3.33
N ASN A 205 -7.88 -18.61 3.67
CA ASN A 205 -7.98 -17.59 4.71
C ASN A 205 -8.91 -16.45 4.26
N PRO A 206 -9.74 -15.87 5.15
CA PRO A 206 -10.79 -14.96 4.77
C PRO A 206 -10.26 -13.54 4.43
N ILE A 207 -10.90 -12.92 3.44
CA ILE A 207 -10.90 -11.46 3.28
C ILE A 207 -12.23 -10.96 3.84
N LEU A 208 -12.18 -10.12 4.86
CA LEU A 208 -13.34 -9.56 5.55
C LEU A 208 -13.54 -8.11 5.08
N PHE A 209 -14.76 -7.81 4.60
CA PHE A 209 -15.16 -6.47 4.17
C PHE A 209 -16.14 -5.84 5.14
#